data_af44d0dc19cad1b4b74f1392681daf43
#
_entry.id   af44d0dc19cad1b4b74f1392681daf43
#
_cell.length_a   1.000
_cell.length_b   1.000
_cell.length_c   1.000
_cell.angle_alpha   90.00
_cell.angle_beta   90.00
_cell.angle_gamma   90.00
#
_symmetry.space_group_name_H-M   'P 1'
#
loop_
_entity.id
_entity.type
_entity.pdbx_description
1 polymer ?
#
loop_
_entity_poly.entity_id
_entity_poly.type
_entity_poly.pdbx_seq_one_letter_code
_entity_poly.pdbx_strand_id
1 'polypeptide(L)'
;MLKFALIENSIVVRVTPCESVEIIQTFPGTWIDVTPQPEIGIGWIHLGGNNFEAPPEPAPVYRQDMTIAEWTATFTPAEWEQSENAAYVPGFVLDGAAVSDAVRQEWRQYLDVIKSNIPGPGQGQRAVDVLKPPIDNYYTFLVAQNFITEARKAELQTGIL
;
A
#
# COMPACT_ATOMS: atom_id res chain seq x y z
N MET A 1 -19.06 8.71 30.18
CA MET A 1 -17.69 9.09 30.48
C MET A 1 -17.29 10.10 29.40
N LEU A 2 -16.85 11.28 29.82
CA LEU A 2 -16.41 12.32 28.89
C LEU A 2 -15.02 11.97 28.32
N LYS A 3 -14.68 12.53 27.15
CA LYS A 3 -13.40 12.31 26.47
C LYS A 3 -12.77 13.67 26.19
N PHE A 4 -11.55 13.88 26.65
CA PHE A 4 -10.83 15.14 26.50
C PHE A 4 -9.54 14.96 25.72
N ALA A 5 -9.24 15.91 24.85
CA ALA A 5 -7.99 16.00 24.09
C ALA A 5 -7.10 17.10 24.68
N LEU A 6 -5.85 16.79 24.99
CA LEU A 6 -4.81 17.76 25.31
C LEU A 6 -4.21 18.30 24.01
N ILE A 7 -4.21 19.63 23.87
CA ILE A 7 -3.70 20.30 22.69
C ILE A 7 -2.36 20.98 23.00
N GLU A 8 -1.34 20.66 22.23
CA GLU A 8 -0.04 21.33 22.22
C GLU A 8 0.34 21.68 20.78
N ASN A 9 0.70 22.94 20.53
CA ASN A 9 1.07 23.43 19.19
C ASN A 9 0.03 23.07 18.09
N SER A 10 -1.25 23.20 18.42
CA SER A 10 -2.38 22.83 17.55
C SER A 10 -2.47 21.33 17.20
N ILE A 11 -1.80 20.45 17.94
CA ILE A 11 -1.84 19.01 17.74
C ILE A 11 -2.42 18.34 19.00
N VAL A 12 -3.25 17.33 18.81
CA VAL A 12 -3.70 16.45 19.88
C VAL A 12 -2.54 15.55 20.30
N VAL A 13 -2.01 15.79 21.49
CA VAL A 13 -0.88 15.00 22.03
C VAL A 13 -1.35 13.90 22.98
N ARG A 14 -2.55 14.03 23.50
CA ARG A 14 -3.13 13.05 24.41
C ARG A 14 -4.64 13.06 24.35
N VAL A 15 -5.24 11.90 24.49
CA VAL A 15 -6.68 11.74 24.67
C VAL A 15 -6.94 10.92 25.93
N THR A 16 -7.81 11.44 26.80
CA THR A 16 -8.05 10.83 28.12
C THR A 16 -9.55 10.81 28.43
N PRO A 17 -10.09 9.66 28.87
CA PRO A 17 -11.41 9.64 29.45
C PRO A 17 -11.38 10.31 30.83
N CYS A 18 -12.43 11.07 31.16
CA CYS A 18 -12.58 11.72 32.45
C CYS A 18 -14.05 11.69 32.88
N GLU A 19 -14.29 11.68 34.18
CA GLU A 19 -15.66 11.65 34.73
C GLU A 19 -16.33 13.01 34.68
N SER A 20 -15.57 14.09 34.82
CA SER A 20 -16.11 15.44 34.75
C SER A 20 -15.13 16.49 34.24
N VAL A 21 -15.66 17.64 33.83
CA VAL A 21 -14.88 18.80 33.34
C VAL A 21 -14.04 19.39 34.48
N GLU A 22 -14.56 19.42 35.67
CA GLU A 22 -13.88 19.98 36.86
C GLU A 22 -12.56 19.22 37.13
N ILE A 23 -12.58 17.90 36.99
CA ILE A 23 -11.39 17.08 37.20
C ILE A 23 -10.34 17.39 36.14
N ILE A 24 -10.73 17.44 34.85
CA ILE A 24 -9.75 17.66 33.78
C ILE A 24 -9.11 19.06 33.86
N GLN A 25 -9.84 20.05 34.36
CA GLN A 25 -9.32 21.41 34.52
C GLN A 25 -8.26 21.53 35.63
N THR A 26 -8.10 20.54 36.49
CA THR A 26 -7.00 20.52 37.49
C THR A 26 -5.64 20.17 36.85
N PHE A 27 -5.63 19.59 35.67
CA PHE A 27 -4.41 19.25 34.98
C PHE A 27 -3.90 20.41 34.08
N PRO A 28 -2.60 20.63 34.03
CA PRO A 28 -2.03 21.69 33.20
C PRO A 28 -2.26 21.41 31.69
N GLY A 29 -2.39 22.50 30.92
CA GLY A 29 -2.54 22.42 29.46
C GLY A 29 -3.92 22.83 28.96
N THR A 30 -4.07 22.85 27.64
CA THR A 30 -5.32 23.18 26.97
C THR A 30 -6.09 21.89 26.67
N TRP A 31 -7.15 21.67 27.43
CA TRP A 31 -8.01 20.51 27.27
C TRP A 31 -9.32 20.87 26.59
N ILE A 32 -9.69 20.12 25.58
CA ILE A 32 -10.93 20.30 24.82
C ILE A 32 -11.79 19.03 24.96
N ASP A 33 -13.09 19.24 25.20
CA ASP A 33 -14.07 18.15 25.24
C ASP A 33 -14.31 17.63 23.81
N VAL A 34 -13.90 16.41 23.56
CA VAL A 34 -14.07 15.71 22.29
C VAL A 34 -15.06 14.55 22.41
N THR A 35 -15.87 14.52 23.45
CA THR A 35 -16.92 13.52 23.67
C THR A 35 -17.89 13.41 22.48
N PRO A 36 -18.30 14.52 21.82
CA PRO A 36 -19.16 14.45 20.64
C PRO A 36 -18.48 13.88 19.37
N GLN A 37 -17.16 13.79 19.38
CA GLN A 37 -16.34 13.36 18.25
C GLN A 37 -15.38 12.24 18.71
N PRO A 38 -15.90 11.03 18.97
CA PRO A 38 -15.15 9.95 19.60
C PRO A 38 -13.98 9.42 18.75
N GLU A 39 -13.98 9.71 17.44
CA GLU A 39 -12.93 9.35 16.48
C GLU A 39 -11.65 10.15 16.66
N ILE A 40 -11.71 11.36 17.30
CA ILE A 40 -10.52 12.18 17.50
C ILE A 40 -9.48 11.42 18.32
N GLY A 41 -8.28 11.34 17.77
CA GLY A 41 -7.13 10.64 18.33
C GLY A 41 -5.87 11.50 18.40
N ILE A 42 -4.80 10.90 18.90
CA ILE A 42 -3.47 11.53 18.93
C ILE A 42 -3.00 11.82 17.50
N GLY A 43 -2.38 12.98 17.30
CA GLY A 43 -1.89 13.42 16.00
C GLY A 43 -2.89 14.26 15.20
N TRP A 44 -4.16 14.32 15.61
CA TRP A 44 -5.15 15.19 14.96
C TRP A 44 -4.79 16.67 15.13
N ILE A 45 -5.06 17.47 14.10
CA ILE A 45 -4.78 18.91 14.06
C ILE A 45 -6.00 19.65 14.59
N HIS A 46 -5.79 20.49 15.60
CA HIS A 46 -6.82 21.38 16.15
C HIS A 46 -6.84 22.70 15.36
N LEU A 47 -7.96 22.97 14.71
CA LEU A 47 -8.20 24.15 13.86
C LEU A 47 -8.85 25.31 14.62
N GLY A 48 -9.10 25.15 15.92
CA GLY A 48 -9.79 26.12 16.79
C GLY A 48 -11.23 25.71 17.13
N GLY A 49 -11.66 26.09 18.35
CA GLY A 49 -12.97 25.67 18.86
C GLY A 49 -13.07 24.15 18.96
N ASN A 50 -14.11 23.56 18.39
CA ASN A 50 -14.31 22.11 18.34
C ASN A 50 -13.99 21.50 16.96
N ASN A 51 -13.19 22.21 16.15
CA ASN A 51 -12.84 21.74 14.81
C ASN A 51 -11.50 20.99 14.85
N PHE A 52 -11.51 19.80 14.29
CA PHE A 52 -10.34 18.93 14.19
C PHE A 52 -10.22 18.36 12.79
N GLU A 53 -9.01 18.16 12.34
CA GLU A 53 -8.68 17.51 11.07
C GLU A 53 -7.81 16.28 11.37
N ALA A 54 -8.15 15.15 10.73
CA ALA A 54 -7.36 13.94 10.85
C ALA A 54 -5.94 14.18 10.29
N PRO A 55 -4.90 13.56 10.89
CA PRO A 55 -3.58 13.63 10.30
C PRO A 55 -3.64 13.08 8.87
N PRO A 56 -2.84 13.64 7.94
CA PRO A 56 -2.77 13.08 6.60
C PRO A 56 -2.39 11.62 6.68
N GLU A 57 -3.03 10.81 5.85
CA GLU A 57 -2.70 9.40 5.74
C GLU A 57 -1.21 9.27 5.39
N PRO A 58 -0.43 8.45 6.12
CA PRO A 58 0.98 8.29 5.82
C PRO A 58 1.15 7.84 4.37
N ALA A 59 2.06 8.49 3.66
CA ALA A 59 2.36 8.12 2.28
C ALA A 59 2.72 6.63 2.22
N PRO A 60 2.25 5.88 1.21
CA PRO A 60 2.57 4.47 1.07
C PRO A 60 4.09 4.29 1.00
N VAL A 61 4.61 3.36 1.79
CA VAL A 61 6.03 3.00 1.76
C VAL A 61 6.20 1.89 0.72
N TYR A 62 6.90 2.21 -0.38
CA TYR A 62 7.20 1.25 -1.43
C TYR A 62 8.47 0.47 -1.09
N ARG A 63 8.45 -0.83 -1.32
CA ARG A 63 9.62 -1.69 -1.09
C ARG A 63 10.58 -1.63 -2.28
N GLN A 64 11.87 -1.47 -1.98
CA GLN A 64 12.93 -1.36 -2.97
C GLN A 64 14.02 -2.45 -2.79
N ASP A 65 13.78 -3.42 -1.92
CA ASP A 65 14.77 -4.42 -1.49
C ASP A 65 14.20 -5.84 -1.44
N MET A 66 13.17 -6.12 -2.25
CA MET A 66 12.57 -7.45 -2.31
C MET A 66 13.43 -8.44 -3.07
N THR A 67 13.45 -9.68 -2.63
CA THR A 67 13.92 -10.80 -3.45
C THR A 67 12.87 -11.13 -4.53
N ILE A 68 13.27 -11.82 -5.60
CA ILE A 68 12.32 -12.30 -6.62
C ILE A 68 11.24 -13.19 -5.99
N ALA A 69 11.59 -14.03 -5.01
CA ALA A 69 10.62 -14.89 -4.32
C ALA A 69 9.60 -14.09 -3.51
N GLU A 70 10.04 -13.07 -2.77
CA GLU A 70 9.14 -12.16 -2.06
C GLU A 70 8.28 -11.37 -3.05
N TRP A 71 8.85 -10.89 -4.15
CA TRP A 71 8.11 -10.19 -5.19
C TRP A 71 7.02 -11.08 -5.82
N THR A 72 7.34 -12.31 -6.21
CA THR A 72 6.32 -13.25 -6.75
C THR A 72 5.25 -13.58 -5.71
N ALA A 73 5.61 -13.65 -4.42
CA ALA A 73 4.67 -13.88 -3.34
C ALA A 73 3.70 -12.71 -3.08
N THR A 74 3.93 -11.52 -3.64
CA THR A 74 2.96 -10.41 -3.57
C THR A 74 1.74 -10.62 -4.47
N PHE A 75 1.86 -11.47 -5.48
CA PHE A 75 0.72 -11.90 -6.29
C PHE A 75 -0.02 -13.02 -5.57
N THR A 76 -1.34 -13.08 -5.74
CA THR A 76 -2.06 -14.29 -5.36
C THR A 76 -1.61 -15.46 -6.25
N PRO A 77 -1.70 -16.73 -5.77
CA PRO A 77 -1.38 -17.89 -6.60
C PRO A 77 -2.13 -17.89 -7.93
N ALA A 78 -3.39 -17.47 -7.93
CA ALA A 78 -4.20 -17.41 -9.14
C ALA A 78 -3.73 -16.32 -10.11
N GLU A 79 -3.40 -15.12 -9.62
CA GLU A 79 -2.82 -14.05 -10.44
C GLU A 79 -1.51 -14.50 -11.08
N TRP A 80 -0.64 -15.14 -10.30
CA TRP A 80 0.64 -15.61 -10.82
C TRP A 80 0.48 -16.69 -11.89
N GLU A 81 -0.35 -17.70 -11.63
CA GLU A 81 -0.65 -18.78 -12.60
C GLU A 81 -1.27 -18.22 -13.89
N GLN A 82 -2.23 -17.32 -13.79
CA GLN A 82 -2.84 -16.69 -14.96
C GLN A 82 -1.83 -15.86 -15.75
N SER A 83 -0.94 -15.13 -15.06
CA SER A 83 0.14 -14.37 -15.71
C SER A 83 1.10 -15.29 -16.47
N GLU A 84 1.50 -16.41 -15.89
CA GLU A 84 2.35 -17.39 -16.58
C GLU A 84 1.62 -18.04 -17.77
N ASN A 85 0.36 -18.40 -17.61
CA ASN A 85 -0.45 -18.94 -18.70
C ASN A 85 -0.62 -17.94 -19.84
N ALA A 86 -0.87 -16.66 -19.53
CA ALA A 86 -0.96 -15.61 -20.54
C ALA A 86 0.33 -15.44 -21.35
N ALA A 87 1.49 -15.61 -20.73
CA ALA A 87 2.79 -15.51 -21.37
C ALA A 87 3.19 -16.75 -22.19
N TYR A 88 2.88 -17.96 -21.68
CA TYR A 88 3.48 -19.18 -22.22
C TYR A 88 2.49 -20.14 -22.88
N VAL A 89 1.18 -20.01 -22.65
CA VAL A 89 0.16 -20.91 -23.23
C VAL A 89 -0.47 -20.28 -24.48
N PRO A 90 -0.26 -20.82 -25.67
CA PRO A 90 -0.93 -20.35 -26.89
C PRO A 90 -2.46 -20.48 -26.76
N GLY A 91 -3.17 -19.43 -27.17
CA GLY A 91 -4.63 -19.41 -27.13
C GLY A 91 -5.23 -19.30 -25.73
N PHE A 92 -4.43 -18.95 -24.71
CA PHE A 92 -4.96 -18.70 -23.39
C PHE A 92 -6.03 -17.60 -23.42
N VAL A 93 -7.12 -17.83 -22.69
CA VAL A 93 -8.26 -16.92 -22.61
C VAL A 93 -8.22 -16.20 -21.25
N LEU A 94 -8.17 -14.88 -21.29
CA LEU A 94 -8.23 -14.01 -20.14
C LEU A 94 -9.54 -13.20 -20.21
N ASP A 95 -10.35 -13.24 -19.16
CA ASP A 95 -11.65 -12.55 -19.07
C ASP A 95 -12.56 -12.73 -20.31
N GLY A 96 -12.57 -13.95 -20.85
CA GLY A 96 -13.41 -14.31 -21.99
C GLY A 96 -12.84 -13.93 -23.38
N ALA A 97 -11.65 -13.32 -23.44
CA ALA A 97 -10.96 -12.98 -24.68
C ALA A 97 -9.64 -13.75 -24.81
N ALA A 98 -9.35 -14.23 -26.01
CA ALA A 98 -8.05 -14.87 -26.27
C ALA A 98 -6.93 -13.83 -26.24
N VAL A 99 -5.86 -14.11 -25.49
CA VAL A 99 -4.65 -13.28 -25.48
C VAL A 99 -3.98 -13.38 -26.86
N SER A 100 -3.83 -12.26 -27.55
CA SER A 100 -3.20 -12.21 -28.87
C SER A 100 -1.73 -12.63 -28.81
N ASP A 101 -1.19 -13.15 -29.90
CA ASP A 101 0.21 -13.54 -29.98
C ASP A 101 1.18 -12.39 -29.70
N ALA A 102 0.85 -11.18 -30.13
CA ALA A 102 1.66 -9.99 -29.85
C ALA A 102 1.72 -9.66 -28.37
N VAL A 103 0.56 -9.63 -27.68
CA VAL A 103 0.45 -9.41 -26.24
C VAL A 103 1.15 -10.52 -25.46
N ARG A 104 0.98 -11.77 -25.90
CA ARG A 104 1.64 -12.93 -25.28
C ARG A 104 3.16 -12.84 -25.37
N GLN A 105 3.71 -12.42 -26.54
CA GLN A 105 5.15 -12.24 -26.70
C GLN A 105 5.70 -11.12 -25.81
N GLU A 106 5.00 -10.00 -25.70
CA GLU A 106 5.38 -8.90 -24.83
C GLU A 106 5.35 -9.32 -23.35
N TRP A 107 4.28 -10.03 -22.94
CA TRP A 107 4.15 -10.58 -21.57
C TRP A 107 5.32 -11.51 -21.23
N ARG A 108 5.64 -12.41 -22.17
CA ARG A 108 6.78 -13.32 -22.04
C ARG A 108 8.10 -12.57 -21.89
N GLN A 109 8.33 -11.52 -22.67
CA GLN A 109 9.55 -10.72 -22.59
C GLN A 109 9.73 -10.12 -21.19
N TYR A 110 8.66 -9.56 -20.60
CA TYR A 110 8.74 -9.06 -19.23
C TYR A 110 9.10 -10.17 -18.23
N LEU A 111 8.39 -11.29 -18.27
CA LEU A 111 8.65 -12.39 -17.33
C LEU A 111 10.05 -12.98 -17.52
N ASP A 112 10.51 -13.15 -18.75
CA ASP A 112 11.84 -13.69 -19.04
C ASP A 112 12.95 -12.73 -18.53
N VAL A 113 12.79 -11.42 -18.72
CA VAL A 113 13.72 -10.41 -18.19
C VAL A 113 13.74 -10.43 -16.67
N ILE A 114 12.57 -10.48 -16.02
CA ILE A 114 12.47 -10.53 -14.55
C ILE A 114 13.09 -11.83 -14.04
N LYS A 115 12.75 -12.98 -14.62
CA LYS A 115 13.28 -14.29 -14.23
C LYS A 115 14.80 -14.41 -14.48
N SER A 116 15.33 -13.76 -15.51
CA SER A 116 16.78 -13.74 -15.79
C SER A 116 17.58 -12.96 -14.76
N ASN A 117 16.94 -12.09 -13.98
CA ASN A 117 17.55 -11.40 -12.85
C ASN A 117 17.65 -12.26 -11.57
N ILE A 118 17.16 -13.51 -11.59
CA ILE A 118 17.34 -14.48 -10.51
C ILE A 118 18.82 -14.86 -10.47
N PRO A 119 19.53 -14.65 -9.34
CA PRO A 119 20.94 -14.98 -9.26
C PRO A 119 21.15 -16.48 -9.39
N GLY A 120 22.17 -16.85 -10.14
CA GLY A 120 22.63 -18.24 -10.21
C GLY A 120 23.21 -18.74 -8.86
N PRO A 121 23.45 -20.05 -8.73
CA PRO A 121 24.05 -20.61 -7.53
C PRO A 121 25.35 -19.89 -7.16
N GLY A 122 25.45 -19.41 -5.91
CA GLY A 122 26.63 -18.71 -5.39
C GLY A 122 26.67 -17.19 -5.68
N GLN A 123 25.70 -16.63 -6.38
CA GLN A 123 25.53 -15.18 -6.51
C GLN A 123 24.56 -14.68 -5.44
N GLY A 124 24.88 -13.56 -4.80
CA GLY A 124 23.98 -12.93 -3.82
C GLY A 124 22.63 -12.57 -4.43
N GLN A 125 21.58 -12.65 -3.65
CA GLN A 125 20.23 -12.24 -4.11
C GLN A 125 20.26 -10.76 -4.51
N ARG A 126 19.78 -10.45 -5.72
CA ARG A 126 19.60 -9.08 -6.15
C ARG A 126 18.27 -8.56 -5.62
N ALA A 127 18.30 -7.37 -5.04
CA ALA A 127 17.09 -6.69 -4.64
C ALA A 127 16.27 -6.25 -5.85
N VAL A 128 14.94 -6.45 -5.77
CA VAL A 128 13.96 -5.97 -6.73
C VAL A 128 13.46 -4.61 -6.27
N ASP A 129 13.66 -3.58 -7.07
CA ASP A 129 13.05 -2.28 -6.86
C ASP A 129 11.73 -2.22 -7.63
N VAL A 130 10.61 -2.25 -6.91
CA VAL A 130 9.27 -2.29 -7.51
C VAL A 130 8.87 -1.01 -8.23
N LEU A 131 9.64 0.10 -8.03
CA LEU A 131 9.42 1.39 -8.67
C LEU A 131 10.29 1.61 -9.91
N LYS A 132 11.14 0.63 -10.26
CA LYS A 132 12.05 0.73 -11.40
C LYS A 132 11.81 -0.35 -12.46
N PRO A 133 12.21 -0.08 -13.70
CA PRO A 133 12.27 -1.12 -14.74
C PRO A 133 13.18 -2.28 -14.30
N PRO A 134 12.84 -3.53 -14.63
CA PRO A 134 11.70 -3.93 -15.46
C PRO A 134 10.37 -4.08 -14.73
N ILE A 135 10.35 -4.02 -13.39
CA ILE A 135 9.17 -4.35 -12.57
C ILE A 135 8.04 -3.33 -12.76
N ASP A 136 8.34 -2.03 -12.65
CA ASP A 136 7.31 -1.00 -12.84
C ASP A 136 6.71 -1.03 -14.26
N ASN A 137 7.54 -1.28 -15.27
CA ASN A 137 7.07 -1.46 -16.65
C ASN A 137 6.13 -2.67 -16.77
N TYR A 138 6.46 -3.78 -16.09
CA TYR A 138 5.60 -4.96 -16.05
C TYR A 138 4.24 -4.67 -15.40
N TYR A 139 4.20 -4.00 -14.27
CA TYR A 139 2.94 -3.60 -13.65
C TYR A 139 2.11 -2.69 -14.57
N THR A 140 2.76 -1.72 -15.22
CA THR A 140 2.10 -0.82 -16.18
C THR A 140 1.52 -1.59 -17.34
N PHE A 141 2.24 -2.58 -17.86
CA PHE A 141 1.75 -3.49 -18.89
C PHE A 141 0.54 -4.30 -18.39
N LEU A 142 0.58 -4.88 -17.18
CA LEU A 142 -0.54 -5.63 -16.62
C LEU A 142 -1.81 -4.78 -16.48
N VAL A 143 -1.68 -3.51 -16.08
CA VAL A 143 -2.80 -2.56 -16.06
C VAL A 143 -3.33 -2.28 -17.45
N ALA A 144 -2.45 -2.04 -18.43
CA ALA A 144 -2.84 -1.79 -19.83
C ALA A 144 -3.59 -2.99 -20.47
N GLN A 145 -3.31 -4.20 -20.00
CA GLN A 145 -4.02 -5.41 -20.42
C GLN A 145 -5.29 -5.70 -19.57
N ASN A 146 -5.67 -4.82 -18.66
CA ASN A 146 -6.76 -5.00 -17.68
C ASN A 146 -6.60 -6.25 -16.79
N PHE A 147 -5.38 -6.77 -16.66
CA PHE A 147 -5.10 -7.93 -15.80
C PHE A 147 -5.13 -7.56 -14.32
N ILE A 148 -4.65 -6.36 -13.98
CA ILE A 148 -4.76 -5.77 -12.64
C ILE A 148 -5.31 -4.35 -12.76
N THR A 149 -5.84 -3.83 -11.66
CA THR A 149 -6.25 -2.43 -11.55
C THR A 149 -5.07 -1.54 -11.11
N GLU A 150 -5.19 -0.22 -11.28
CA GLU A 150 -4.21 0.74 -10.70
C GLU A 150 -4.11 0.62 -9.18
N ALA A 151 -5.23 0.37 -8.49
CA ALA A 151 -5.23 0.12 -7.05
C ALA A 151 -4.40 -1.13 -6.70
N ARG A 152 -4.57 -2.22 -7.46
CA ARG A 152 -3.80 -3.45 -7.25
C ARG A 152 -2.30 -3.25 -7.59
N LYS A 153 -1.98 -2.46 -8.62
CA LYS A 153 -0.60 -2.05 -8.90
C LYS A 153 0.02 -1.36 -7.67
N ALA A 154 -0.68 -0.40 -7.06
CA ALA A 154 -0.20 0.28 -5.87
C ALA A 154 0.04 -0.68 -4.70
N GLU A 155 -0.86 -1.64 -4.45
CA GLU A 155 -0.68 -2.69 -3.44
C GLU A 155 0.59 -3.52 -3.71
N LEU A 156 0.77 -4.00 -4.94
CA LEU A 156 1.96 -4.78 -5.33
C LEU A 156 3.26 -3.99 -5.13
N GLN A 157 3.24 -2.67 -5.34
CA GLN A 157 4.39 -1.81 -5.13
C GLN A 157 4.72 -1.58 -3.65
N THR A 158 3.75 -1.70 -2.73
CA THR A 158 4.01 -1.64 -1.29
C THR A 158 4.65 -2.92 -0.76
N GLY A 159 4.54 -4.03 -1.49
CA GLY A 159 5.04 -5.34 -1.07
C GLY A 159 4.34 -5.88 0.18
N ILE A 160 3.12 -5.43 0.46
CA ILE A 160 2.27 -5.96 1.52
C ILE A 160 1.56 -7.19 0.98
N LEU A 161 1.71 -8.31 1.68
CA LEU A 161 1.01 -9.58 1.44
C LEU A 161 -0.38 -9.53 2.05
#